data_19243fcb61e49645386bc250293e4a4d
#
_entry.id   19243fcb61e49645386bc250293e4a4d
#
_cell.length_a   1.000
_cell.length_b   1.000
_cell.length_c   1.000
_cell.angle_alpha   90.00
_cell.angle_beta   90.00
_cell.angle_gamma   90.00
#
_symmetry.space_group_name_H-M   'P 1'
#
loop_
_entity.id
_entity.type
_entity.pdbx_description
1 polymer ?
#
loop_
_entity_poly.entity_id
_entity_poly.type
_entity_poly.pdbx_seq_one_letter_code
_entity_poly.pdbx_strand_id
1 'polypeptide(L)'
;VGLENTYGIHLYSKFPFKNCQVHYFIADDIPSIEATMKTKDGFEFVFFGVHPPPPSPTEEDNSKERDGELLSVAKKVKDNDKPTIVVGDFNNVAWAKSSILFRKTSGMIDPRIGRGLISTFHAKYWLLRFPIDQMFHTTDVFVEDLKALENIGSDHLPLYCKFFIDKKNDDQEDLVEHLEKEDLAEVNEMIKEGKAEESDRETVVTE
;
A
#
# COMPACT_ATOMS: atom_id res chain seq x y z
N VAL A 1 -8.70 12.18 -4.27
CA VAL A 1 -7.87 13.01 -5.15
C VAL A 1 -8.20 12.64 -6.58
N GLY A 2 -8.73 13.58 -7.34
CA GLY A 2 -8.92 13.44 -8.79
C GLY A 2 -7.70 14.05 -9.49
N LEU A 3 -7.09 13.29 -10.38
CA LEU A 3 -5.99 13.73 -11.24
C LEU A 3 -6.38 13.43 -12.69
N GLU A 4 -5.81 14.15 -13.63
CA GLU A 4 -6.04 13.91 -15.06
C GLU A 4 -5.14 12.78 -15.63
N ASN A 5 -4.28 12.22 -14.75
CA ASN A 5 -3.51 11.02 -15.04
C ASN A 5 -4.18 9.75 -14.48
N THR A 6 -3.51 8.59 -14.59
CA THR A 6 -4.02 7.28 -14.13
C THR A 6 -3.89 7.06 -12.61
N TYR A 7 -3.23 8.00 -11.87
CA TYR A 7 -2.91 7.85 -10.43
C TYR A 7 -3.92 8.49 -9.48
N GLY A 8 -5.06 8.95 -10.00
CA GLY A 8 -6.15 9.44 -9.15
C GLY A 8 -6.61 8.38 -8.16
N ILE A 9 -6.76 8.75 -6.88
CA ILE A 9 -7.17 7.83 -5.82
C ILE A 9 -8.39 8.35 -5.07
N HIS A 10 -9.36 7.47 -4.78
CA HIS A 10 -10.58 7.78 -4.06
C HIS A 10 -10.74 6.90 -2.84
N LEU A 11 -11.14 7.51 -1.72
CA LEU A 11 -11.48 6.81 -0.49
C LEU A 11 -12.91 7.15 -0.09
N TYR A 12 -13.75 6.14 0.01
CA TYR A 12 -15.11 6.24 0.50
C TYR A 12 -15.25 5.51 1.84
N SER A 13 -15.88 6.13 2.83
CA SER A 13 -16.03 5.55 4.15
C SER A 13 -17.44 5.76 4.71
N LYS A 14 -17.93 4.71 5.41
CA LYS A 14 -19.11 4.82 6.29
C LYS A 14 -18.74 5.30 7.70
N PHE A 15 -17.44 5.28 8.03
CA PHE A 15 -16.91 5.86 9.26
C PHE A 15 -16.58 7.34 9.01
N PRO A 16 -16.84 8.23 9.97
CA PRO A 16 -16.44 9.62 9.83
C PRO A 16 -14.91 9.74 9.79
N PHE A 17 -14.42 10.58 8.90
CA PHE A 17 -13.03 10.98 8.89
C PHE A 17 -12.78 11.98 10.02
N LYS A 18 -11.81 11.69 10.88
CA LYS A 18 -11.29 12.65 11.86
C LYS A 18 -10.24 13.55 11.23
N ASN A 19 -9.38 12.98 10.40
CA ASN A 19 -8.38 13.67 9.60
C ASN A 19 -8.20 12.93 8.27
N CYS A 20 -7.88 13.68 7.22
CA CYS A 20 -7.53 13.11 5.93
C CYS A 20 -6.44 14.00 5.32
N GLN A 21 -5.32 13.38 4.94
CA GLN A 21 -4.17 14.05 4.33
C GLN A 21 -3.81 13.33 3.03
N VAL A 22 -3.35 14.10 2.07
CA VAL A 22 -2.75 13.58 0.84
C VAL A 22 -1.25 13.85 0.92
N HIS A 23 -0.47 12.83 0.72
CA HIS A 23 0.99 12.88 0.69
C HIS A 23 1.49 12.68 -0.72
N TYR A 24 2.59 13.34 -1.02
CA TYR A 24 3.37 13.23 -2.25
C TYR A 24 4.81 13.01 -1.80
N PHE A 25 5.22 11.74 -1.64
CA PHE A 25 6.52 11.43 -1.04
C PHE A 25 7.67 11.48 -2.04
N ILE A 26 7.42 11.11 -3.28
CA ILE A 26 8.41 10.97 -4.34
C ILE A 26 8.14 11.99 -5.45
N ALA A 27 6.97 11.97 -6.07
CA ALA A 27 6.59 12.85 -7.16
C ALA A 27 5.27 13.56 -6.84
N ASP A 28 5.07 14.75 -7.39
CA ASP A 28 3.91 15.62 -7.09
C ASP A 28 2.60 15.19 -7.77
N ASP A 29 2.67 14.19 -8.64
CA ASP A 29 1.55 13.57 -9.33
C ASP A 29 1.20 12.14 -8.84
N ILE A 30 1.89 11.64 -7.79
CA ILE A 30 1.65 10.34 -7.17
C ILE A 30 1.10 10.54 -5.75
N PRO A 31 -0.23 10.59 -5.58
CA PRO A 31 -0.83 10.79 -4.27
C PRO A 31 -0.93 9.51 -3.46
N SER A 32 -0.56 9.56 -2.20
CA SER A 32 -0.92 8.59 -1.16
C SER A 32 -1.90 9.22 -0.18
N ILE A 33 -2.99 8.54 0.17
CA ILE A 33 -4.01 9.05 1.10
C ILE A 33 -3.75 8.47 2.49
N GLU A 34 -3.66 9.35 3.50
CA GLU A 34 -3.70 8.99 4.90
C GLU A 34 -5.02 9.47 5.52
N ALA A 35 -5.83 8.56 6.07
CA ALA A 35 -7.08 8.91 6.71
C ALA A 35 -7.18 8.30 8.11
N THR A 36 -7.34 9.14 9.13
CA THR A 36 -7.74 8.69 10.46
C THR A 36 -9.25 8.60 10.52
N MET A 37 -9.76 7.40 10.77
CA MET A 37 -11.18 7.10 10.90
C MET A 37 -11.53 6.85 12.35
N LYS A 38 -12.81 7.06 12.69
CA LYS A 38 -13.33 6.82 14.04
C LYS A 38 -14.56 5.93 13.97
N THR A 39 -14.53 4.83 14.72
CA THR A 39 -15.68 3.95 14.88
C THR A 39 -16.77 4.59 15.77
N LYS A 40 -17.97 3.98 15.81
CA LYS A 40 -19.09 4.50 16.62
C LYS A 40 -18.78 4.51 18.12
N ASP A 41 -18.00 3.57 18.59
CA ASP A 41 -17.52 3.43 19.99
C ASP A 41 -16.31 4.33 20.28
N GLY A 42 -15.93 5.19 19.33
CA GLY A 42 -14.86 6.16 19.54
C GLY A 42 -13.45 5.68 19.28
N PHE A 43 -13.30 4.46 18.81
CA PHE A 43 -12.00 3.87 18.48
C PHE A 43 -11.41 4.50 17.22
N GLU A 44 -10.11 4.81 17.23
CA GLU A 44 -9.43 5.42 16.09
C GLU A 44 -8.45 4.45 15.45
N PHE A 45 -8.45 4.42 14.11
CA PHE A 45 -7.48 3.68 13.30
C PHE A 45 -7.12 4.49 12.05
N VAL A 46 -5.99 4.16 11.45
CA VAL A 46 -5.47 4.84 10.26
C VAL A 46 -5.56 3.93 9.05
N PHE A 47 -5.92 4.52 7.94
CA PHE A 47 -5.98 3.88 6.64
C PHE A 47 -5.07 4.63 5.66
N PHE A 48 -4.14 3.91 5.04
CA PHE A 48 -3.35 4.41 3.93
C PHE A 48 -3.81 3.77 2.64
N GLY A 49 -4.11 4.60 1.65
CA GLY A 49 -4.32 4.18 0.26
C GLY A 49 -3.11 4.56 -0.59
N VAL A 50 -2.57 3.62 -1.35
CA VAL A 50 -1.38 3.83 -2.19
C VAL A 50 -1.64 3.34 -3.62
N HIS A 51 -1.03 4.02 -4.60
CA HIS A 51 -1.04 3.63 -6.00
C HIS A 51 0.21 4.20 -6.70
N PRO A 52 1.41 3.68 -6.40
CA PRO A 52 2.64 4.10 -7.07
C PRO A 52 2.68 3.62 -8.53
N PRO A 53 3.49 4.27 -9.41
CA PRO A 53 3.52 3.95 -10.82
C PRO A 53 4.09 2.56 -11.10
N PRO A 54 3.55 1.83 -12.09
CA PRO A 54 4.14 0.58 -12.55
C PRO A 54 5.43 0.86 -13.34
N PRO A 55 6.44 0.00 -13.25
CA PRO A 55 7.55 0.01 -14.19
C PRO A 55 7.05 -0.56 -15.53
N SER A 56 6.66 0.31 -16.44
CA SER A 56 6.19 -0.07 -17.77
C SER A 56 6.77 0.88 -18.82
N PRO A 57 7.02 0.41 -20.06
CA PRO A 57 7.60 1.24 -21.12
C PRO A 57 6.76 2.46 -21.51
N THR A 58 5.52 2.53 -21.06
CA THR A 58 4.59 3.64 -21.34
C THR A 58 4.40 4.59 -20.17
N GLU A 59 4.94 4.26 -18.98
CA GLU A 59 4.76 5.03 -17.76
C GLU A 59 6.10 5.34 -17.09
N GLU A 60 6.87 4.31 -16.71
CA GLU A 60 8.17 4.48 -16.06
C GLU A 60 9.16 3.43 -16.56
N ASP A 61 10.34 3.83 -16.99
CA ASP A 61 11.39 2.92 -17.49
C ASP A 61 11.93 1.97 -16.41
N ASN A 62 11.76 2.33 -15.14
CA ASN A 62 12.27 1.56 -14.01
C ASN A 62 11.33 1.62 -12.78
N SER A 63 11.71 0.96 -11.69
CA SER A 63 10.88 0.85 -10.48
C SER A 63 11.23 1.82 -9.36
N LYS A 64 12.12 2.78 -9.57
CA LYS A 64 12.68 3.61 -8.50
C LYS A 64 11.62 4.48 -7.81
N GLU A 65 10.75 5.14 -8.59
CA GLU A 65 9.68 5.95 -8.01
C GLU A 65 8.69 5.11 -7.22
N ARG A 66 8.25 3.97 -7.78
CA ARG A 66 7.38 3.02 -7.08
C ARG A 66 7.98 2.56 -5.76
N ASP A 67 9.22 2.08 -5.81
CA ASP A 67 9.89 1.51 -4.65
C ASP A 67 10.18 2.59 -3.60
N GLY A 68 10.57 3.79 -4.03
CA GLY A 68 10.75 4.95 -3.16
C GLY A 68 9.46 5.39 -2.48
N GLU A 69 8.33 5.45 -3.21
CA GLU A 69 7.01 5.78 -2.66
C GLU A 69 6.59 4.77 -1.59
N LEU A 70 6.63 3.47 -1.91
CA LEU A 70 6.28 2.41 -0.96
C LEU A 70 7.12 2.47 0.31
N LEU A 71 8.43 2.64 0.20
CA LEU A 71 9.32 2.70 1.36
C LEU A 71 9.17 3.99 2.16
N SER A 72 8.79 5.10 1.53
CA SER A 72 8.44 6.34 2.23
C SER A 72 7.16 6.18 3.05
N VAL A 73 6.13 5.54 2.48
CA VAL A 73 4.91 5.15 3.21
C VAL A 73 5.25 4.22 4.37
N ALA A 74 6.12 3.21 4.17
CA ALA A 74 6.53 2.29 5.23
C ALA A 74 7.16 3.01 6.42
N LYS A 75 8.03 4.00 6.19
CA LYS A 75 8.60 4.84 7.24
C LYS A 75 7.55 5.67 7.96
N LYS A 76 6.63 6.29 7.21
CA LYS A 76 5.55 7.09 7.76
C LYS A 76 4.63 6.26 8.65
N VAL A 77 4.33 5.03 8.25
CA VAL A 77 3.51 4.10 9.04
C VAL A 77 4.21 3.66 10.31
N LYS A 78 5.52 3.39 10.27
CA LYS A 78 6.31 2.99 11.43
C LYS A 78 6.23 4.01 12.58
N ASP A 79 6.13 5.28 12.25
CA ASP A 79 6.06 6.37 13.22
C ASP A 79 4.64 6.56 13.81
N ASN A 80 3.67 5.73 13.40
CA ASN A 80 2.28 5.82 13.86
C ASN A 80 2.02 4.82 14.99
N ASP A 81 1.41 5.29 16.07
CA ASP A 81 1.06 4.50 17.27
C ASP A 81 -0.38 3.93 17.23
N LYS A 82 -1.10 4.13 16.12
CA LYS A 82 -2.47 3.67 15.95
C LYS A 82 -2.54 2.42 15.11
N PRO A 83 -3.59 1.58 15.30
CA PRO A 83 -3.90 0.52 14.38
C PRO A 83 -3.94 1.07 12.95
N THR A 84 -3.16 0.50 12.06
CA THR A 84 -2.97 1.02 10.70
C THR A 84 -3.14 -0.09 9.67
N ILE A 85 -3.81 0.26 8.59
CA ILE A 85 -3.99 -0.59 7.41
C ILE A 85 -3.44 0.19 6.21
N VAL A 86 -2.56 -0.44 5.44
CA VAL A 86 -2.10 0.05 4.14
C VAL A 86 -2.65 -0.86 3.05
N VAL A 87 -3.29 -0.29 2.04
CA VAL A 87 -3.88 -1.05 0.94
C VAL A 87 -3.79 -0.27 -0.37
N GLY A 88 -3.67 -0.98 -1.47
CA GLY A 88 -3.70 -0.41 -2.81
C GLY A 88 -3.10 -1.32 -3.86
N ASP A 89 -3.07 -0.83 -5.07
CA ASP A 89 -2.25 -1.40 -6.12
C ASP A 89 -0.79 -0.97 -5.87
N PHE A 90 0.02 -1.92 -5.43
CA PHE A 90 1.44 -1.70 -5.19
C PHE A 90 2.27 -1.72 -6.49
N ASN A 91 1.63 -2.10 -7.60
CA ASN A 91 2.32 -2.35 -8.88
C ASN A 91 3.57 -3.22 -8.70
N ASN A 92 3.52 -4.11 -7.72
CA ASN A 92 4.60 -4.98 -7.32
C ASN A 92 4.08 -6.28 -6.71
N VAL A 93 4.80 -7.37 -6.89
CA VAL A 93 4.44 -8.65 -6.30
C VAL A 93 4.88 -8.75 -4.84
N ALA A 94 4.17 -9.56 -4.07
CA ALA A 94 4.41 -9.72 -2.63
C ALA A 94 5.83 -10.16 -2.23
N TRP A 95 6.48 -10.91 -3.11
CA TRP A 95 7.84 -11.45 -2.92
C TRP A 95 8.94 -10.58 -3.54
N ALA A 96 8.59 -9.44 -4.12
CA ALA A 96 9.59 -8.50 -4.61
C ALA A 96 10.32 -7.82 -3.43
N LYS A 97 11.55 -7.42 -3.68
CA LYS A 97 12.43 -6.87 -2.65
C LYS A 97 11.83 -5.66 -1.94
N SER A 98 11.27 -4.70 -2.68
CA SER A 98 10.66 -3.53 -2.07
C SER A 98 9.40 -3.85 -1.26
N SER A 99 8.61 -4.87 -1.61
CA SER A 99 7.48 -5.34 -0.79
C SER A 99 7.95 -6.00 0.52
N ILE A 100 9.05 -6.76 0.47
CA ILE A 100 9.68 -7.33 1.66
C ILE A 100 10.24 -6.23 2.56
N LEU A 101 10.98 -5.27 1.97
CA LEU A 101 11.52 -4.12 2.69
C LEU A 101 10.42 -3.22 3.25
N PHE A 102 9.30 -3.06 2.54
CA PHE A 102 8.12 -2.35 3.04
C PHE A 102 7.65 -2.98 4.36
N ARG A 103 7.44 -4.29 4.38
CA ARG A 103 6.96 -5.04 5.54
C ARG A 103 7.93 -4.93 6.71
N LYS A 104 9.22 -5.17 6.49
CA LYS A 104 10.28 -5.04 7.50
C LYS A 104 10.42 -3.60 8.04
N THR A 105 10.31 -2.59 7.17
CA THR A 105 10.45 -1.18 7.55
C THR A 105 9.26 -0.71 8.36
N SER A 106 8.04 -1.04 7.92
CA SER A 106 6.81 -0.62 8.60
C SER A 106 6.50 -1.42 9.87
N GLY A 107 7.07 -2.64 10.00
CA GLY A 107 6.68 -3.59 11.05
C GLY A 107 5.27 -4.16 10.84
N MET A 108 4.75 -4.10 9.63
CA MET A 108 3.41 -4.59 9.30
C MET A 108 3.40 -6.06 8.89
N ILE A 109 2.26 -6.67 9.06
CA ILE A 109 1.98 -8.06 8.69
C ILE A 109 1.31 -8.11 7.32
N ASP A 110 1.70 -9.10 6.51
CA ASP A 110 1.01 -9.46 5.28
C ASP A 110 -0.10 -10.47 5.59
N PRO A 111 -1.37 -10.10 5.48
CA PRO A 111 -2.48 -10.99 5.83
C PRO A 111 -2.65 -12.18 4.88
N ARG A 112 -1.90 -12.25 3.77
CA ARG A 112 -1.91 -13.40 2.84
C ARG A 112 -1.12 -14.59 3.39
N ILE A 113 -0.22 -14.37 4.36
CA ILE A 113 0.55 -15.44 4.99
C ILE A 113 -0.41 -16.47 5.58
N GLY A 114 -0.27 -17.73 5.15
CA GLY A 114 -1.14 -18.83 5.55
C GLY A 114 -2.49 -18.91 4.82
N ARG A 115 -2.83 -17.95 3.92
CA ARG A 115 -4.10 -17.94 3.15
C ARG A 115 -3.94 -18.26 1.66
N GLY A 116 -2.70 -18.41 1.21
CA GLY A 116 -2.39 -18.73 -0.18
C GLY A 116 -2.28 -17.49 -1.08
N LEU A 117 -2.17 -17.73 -2.38
CA LEU A 117 -1.96 -16.70 -3.37
C LEU A 117 -3.28 -16.02 -3.75
N ILE A 118 -3.49 -14.79 -3.29
CA ILE A 118 -4.65 -13.96 -3.65
C ILE A 118 -4.21 -13.03 -4.77
N SER A 119 -4.42 -13.47 -6.01
CA SER A 119 -4.00 -12.74 -7.19
C SER A 119 -5.18 -11.97 -7.80
N THR A 120 -4.94 -10.73 -8.18
CA THR A 120 -5.97 -9.77 -8.63
C THR A 120 -5.77 -9.31 -10.06
N PHE A 121 -4.56 -9.15 -10.51
CA PHE A 121 -4.20 -8.70 -11.86
C PHE A 121 -3.54 -9.84 -12.66
N HIS A 122 -3.87 -10.14 -13.88
CA HIS A 122 -4.88 -9.59 -14.76
C HIS A 122 -6.19 -10.39 -14.66
N ALA A 123 -7.31 -9.71 -14.45
CA ALA A 123 -8.61 -10.34 -14.21
C ALA A 123 -9.07 -11.31 -15.33
N LYS A 124 -8.72 -11.04 -16.60
CA LYS A 124 -9.08 -11.89 -17.76
C LYS A 124 -8.21 -13.15 -17.89
N TYR A 125 -6.95 -13.11 -17.45
CA TYR A 125 -5.97 -14.16 -17.71
C TYR A 125 -5.63 -14.90 -16.43
N TRP A 126 -6.45 -15.88 -16.04
CA TRP A 126 -6.33 -16.57 -14.75
C TRP A 126 -4.96 -17.27 -14.54
N LEU A 127 -4.31 -17.74 -15.62
CA LEU A 127 -2.97 -18.36 -15.55
C LEU A 127 -1.83 -17.34 -15.39
N LEU A 128 -2.07 -16.09 -15.76
CA LEU A 128 -1.10 -14.98 -15.70
C LEU A 128 -1.56 -13.92 -14.70
N ARG A 129 -2.17 -14.35 -13.60
CA ARG A 129 -2.69 -13.44 -12.59
C ARG A 129 -1.71 -13.29 -11.44
N PHE A 130 -1.35 -12.02 -11.12
CA PHE A 130 -0.39 -11.66 -10.11
C PHE A 130 -1.05 -10.93 -8.92
N PRO A 131 -0.50 -11.08 -7.68
CA PRO A 131 -1.00 -10.40 -6.48
C PRO A 131 -0.34 -9.03 -6.32
N ILE A 132 -0.69 -8.07 -7.17
CA ILE A 132 -0.15 -6.70 -7.12
C ILE A 132 -0.99 -5.75 -6.27
N ASP A 133 -2.28 -6.02 -6.11
CA ASP A 133 -3.11 -5.38 -5.10
C ASP A 133 -2.80 -6.00 -3.74
N GLN A 134 -2.24 -5.21 -2.85
CA GLN A 134 -1.72 -5.68 -1.58
C GLN A 134 -2.39 -4.97 -0.41
N MET A 135 -2.38 -5.63 0.72
CA MET A 135 -2.78 -5.09 2.01
C MET A 135 -1.75 -5.49 3.06
N PHE A 136 -1.44 -4.55 3.95
CA PHE A 136 -0.63 -4.78 5.14
C PHE A 136 -1.32 -4.14 6.34
N HIS A 137 -1.06 -4.67 7.55
CA HIS A 137 -1.68 -4.16 8.76
C HIS A 137 -0.75 -4.27 9.98
N THR A 138 -1.01 -3.45 11.00
CA THR A 138 -0.33 -3.54 12.29
C THR A 138 -0.80 -4.76 13.10
N THR A 139 -0.06 -5.14 14.12
CA THR A 139 -0.28 -6.36 14.93
C THR A 139 -1.61 -6.38 15.67
N ASP A 140 -2.22 -5.22 15.91
CA ASP A 140 -3.52 -5.06 16.56
C ASP A 140 -4.74 -5.16 15.61
N VAL A 141 -4.51 -5.31 14.30
CA VAL A 141 -5.54 -5.58 13.29
C VAL A 141 -5.57 -7.07 12.96
N PHE A 142 -6.73 -7.70 13.12
CA PHE A 142 -6.95 -9.14 12.90
C PHE A 142 -7.83 -9.35 11.66
N VAL A 143 -7.27 -9.99 10.64
CA VAL A 143 -7.98 -10.29 9.39
C VAL A 143 -8.74 -11.59 9.50
N GLU A 144 -10.07 -11.53 9.38
CA GLU A 144 -10.97 -12.70 9.40
C GLU A 144 -11.13 -13.32 8.01
N ASP A 145 -11.32 -12.49 6.97
CA ASP A 145 -11.50 -12.94 5.59
C ASP A 145 -10.74 -12.01 4.63
N LEU A 146 -10.03 -12.59 3.68
CA LEU A 146 -9.30 -11.88 2.63
C LEU A 146 -9.42 -12.65 1.33
N LYS A 147 -9.97 -12.02 0.29
CA LYS A 147 -10.18 -12.67 -1.01
C LYS A 147 -10.32 -11.68 -2.15
N ALA A 148 -10.00 -12.13 -3.36
CA ALA A 148 -10.40 -11.46 -4.57
C ALA A 148 -11.89 -11.73 -4.84
N LEU A 149 -12.64 -10.69 -5.22
CA LEU A 149 -14.04 -10.80 -5.61
C LEU A 149 -14.19 -11.07 -7.12
N GLU A 150 -15.44 -11.18 -7.56
CA GLU A 150 -15.75 -11.34 -8.97
C GLU A 150 -15.38 -10.09 -9.78
N ASN A 151 -15.07 -10.29 -11.07
CA ASN A 151 -14.73 -9.19 -11.97
C ASN A 151 -15.92 -8.23 -12.15
N ILE A 152 -15.65 -6.94 -11.98
CA ILE A 152 -16.62 -5.85 -12.11
C ILE A 152 -16.43 -5.02 -13.40
N GLY A 153 -15.66 -5.56 -14.36
CA GLY A 153 -15.34 -4.86 -15.62
C GLY A 153 -13.96 -4.22 -15.67
N SER A 154 -13.19 -4.29 -14.59
CA SER A 154 -11.80 -3.87 -14.53
C SER A 154 -10.86 -5.00 -14.96
N ASP A 155 -9.62 -4.68 -15.28
CA ASP A 155 -8.50 -5.61 -15.45
C ASP A 155 -7.92 -6.08 -14.10
N HIS A 156 -8.30 -5.44 -12.99
CA HIS A 156 -8.08 -5.92 -11.64
C HIS A 156 -9.36 -6.54 -11.04
N LEU A 157 -9.20 -7.56 -10.21
CA LEU A 157 -10.27 -8.06 -9.33
C LEU A 157 -10.27 -7.25 -8.03
N PRO A 158 -11.45 -6.85 -7.52
CA PRO A 158 -11.51 -6.17 -6.24
C PRO A 158 -10.96 -7.04 -5.10
N LEU A 159 -10.10 -6.47 -4.27
CA LEU A 159 -9.62 -7.11 -3.04
C LEU A 159 -10.61 -6.80 -1.90
N TYR A 160 -11.16 -7.85 -1.29
CA TYR A 160 -12.05 -7.76 -0.14
C TYR A 160 -11.31 -8.18 1.12
N CYS A 161 -11.47 -7.40 2.18
CA CYS A 161 -10.97 -7.75 3.51
C CYS A 161 -12.03 -7.52 4.58
N LYS A 162 -12.22 -8.49 5.45
CA LYS A 162 -12.96 -8.36 6.70
C LYS A 162 -11.98 -8.44 7.86
N PHE A 163 -11.99 -7.47 8.74
CA PHE A 163 -11.08 -7.39 9.88
C PHE A 163 -11.77 -6.82 11.11
N PHE A 164 -11.15 -7.03 12.27
CA PHE A 164 -11.45 -6.35 13.52
C PHE A 164 -10.16 -5.85 14.16
N ILE A 165 -10.27 -4.99 15.16
CA ILE A 165 -9.11 -4.43 15.85
C ILE A 165 -9.20 -4.78 17.34
N ASP A 166 -8.13 -5.36 17.88
CA ASP A 166 -7.96 -5.67 19.29
C ASP A 166 -6.56 -5.29 19.78
N LYS A 167 -6.47 -4.17 20.47
CA LYS A 167 -5.20 -3.64 21.02
C LYS A 167 -4.67 -4.40 22.23
N LYS A 168 -5.42 -5.36 22.77
CA LYS A 168 -5.02 -6.13 23.94
C LYS A 168 -4.48 -7.51 23.58
N ASN A 169 -4.66 -7.90 22.33
CA ASN A 169 -4.22 -9.19 21.83
C ASN A 169 -2.85 -9.03 21.17
N ASP A 170 -1.87 -9.78 21.62
CA ASP A 170 -0.47 -9.81 21.16
C ASP A 170 -0.12 -11.07 20.34
N ASP A 171 -1.10 -11.88 19.97
CA ASP A 171 -0.91 -13.14 19.25
C ASP A 171 -0.19 -13.02 17.90
N GLN A 172 -0.08 -11.79 17.35
CA GLN A 172 0.55 -11.52 16.05
C GLN A 172 1.94 -10.89 16.14
N GLU A 173 2.47 -10.60 17.33
CA GLU A 173 3.77 -9.95 17.49
C GLU A 173 4.92 -10.78 16.87
N ASP A 174 4.86 -12.10 16.97
CA ASP A 174 5.85 -13.03 16.40
C ASP A 174 5.83 -13.06 14.85
N LEU A 175 4.81 -12.47 14.20
CA LEU A 175 4.70 -12.38 12.74
C LEU A 175 5.42 -11.17 12.16
N VAL A 176 5.86 -10.25 13.01
CA VAL A 176 6.55 -9.03 12.58
C VAL A 176 7.98 -9.35 12.18
N GLU A 177 8.32 -9.03 10.94
CA GLU A 177 9.71 -9.07 10.47
C GLU A 177 10.43 -7.77 10.79
N HIS A 178 11.64 -7.87 11.28
CA HIS A 178 12.44 -6.71 11.67
C HIS A 178 13.44 -6.32 10.60
N LEU A 179 13.68 -5.02 10.49
CA LEU A 179 14.66 -4.44 9.59
C LEU A 179 16.07 -4.64 10.15
N GLU A 180 16.97 -5.19 9.36
CA GLU A 180 18.39 -5.29 9.68
C GLU A 180 19.12 -3.99 9.33
N LYS A 181 20.37 -3.83 9.81
CA LYS A 181 21.15 -2.59 9.55
C LYS A 181 21.46 -2.39 8.06
N GLU A 182 21.69 -3.49 7.35
CA GLU A 182 21.96 -3.49 5.92
C GLU A 182 20.71 -3.09 5.13
N ASP A 183 19.55 -3.63 5.51
CA ASP A 183 18.26 -3.27 4.92
C ASP A 183 17.96 -1.77 5.08
N LEU A 184 18.33 -1.15 6.23
CA LEU A 184 18.07 0.27 6.46
C LEU A 184 18.86 1.18 5.50
N ALA A 185 20.09 0.84 5.20
CA ALA A 185 20.92 1.58 4.23
C ALA A 185 20.29 1.51 2.84
N GLU A 186 19.86 0.33 2.43
CA GLU A 186 19.19 0.10 1.16
C GLU A 186 17.85 0.83 1.04
N VAL A 187 17.00 0.77 2.06
CA VAL A 187 15.74 1.53 2.12
C VAL A 187 15.99 3.02 1.91
N ASN A 188 17.02 3.59 2.56
CA ASN A 188 17.36 5.00 2.39
C ASN A 188 17.86 5.33 0.98
N GLU A 189 18.63 4.43 0.38
CA GLU A 189 19.13 4.59 -0.99
C GLU A 189 17.98 4.53 -1.99
N MET A 190 17.11 3.54 -1.91
CA MET A 190 15.94 3.40 -2.80
C MET A 190 15.00 4.62 -2.72
N ILE A 191 14.76 5.18 -1.52
CA ILE A 191 13.97 6.41 -1.37
C ILE A 191 14.69 7.60 -2.02
N LYS A 192 16.02 7.69 -1.88
CA LYS A 192 16.81 8.76 -2.48
C LYS A 192 16.81 8.65 -4.02
N GLU A 193 16.96 7.45 -4.54
CA GLU A 193 16.91 7.20 -5.98
C GLU A 193 15.53 7.54 -6.56
N GLY A 194 14.44 7.13 -5.90
CA GLY A 194 13.08 7.49 -6.32
C GLY A 194 12.86 9.00 -6.36
N LYS A 195 13.38 9.75 -5.38
CA LYS A 195 13.29 11.23 -5.35
C LYS A 195 14.15 11.92 -6.39
N ALA A 196 15.18 11.26 -6.88
CA ALA A 196 16.10 11.82 -7.87
C ALA A 196 15.72 11.43 -9.31
N GLU A 197 14.76 10.51 -9.46
CA GLU A 197 14.29 10.08 -10.78
C GLU A 197 13.50 11.20 -11.45
N GLU A 198 13.77 11.40 -12.74
CA GLU A 198 12.94 12.27 -13.58
C GLU A 198 11.82 11.39 -14.16
N SER A 199 10.59 11.78 -13.95
CA SER A 199 9.43 11.04 -14.45
C SER A 199 9.36 11.09 -15.98
N ASP A 200 9.14 9.94 -16.59
CA ASP A 200 8.86 9.84 -18.04
C ASP A 200 7.36 10.06 -18.36
N ARG A 201 6.53 10.27 -17.33
CA ARG A 201 5.10 10.54 -17.49
C ARG A 201 4.86 11.90 -18.12
N GLU A 202 3.90 11.97 -19.05
CA GLU A 202 3.44 13.24 -19.60
C GLU A 202 2.93 14.15 -18.45
N THR A 203 3.56 15.32 -18.30
CA THR A 203 3.06 16.35 -17.38
C THR A 203 1.72 16.85 -17.89
N VAL A 204 0.65 16.56 -17.21
CA VAL A 204 -0.65 17.14 -17.48
C VAL A 204 -0.63 18.58 -16.99
N VAL A 205 -0.42 19.50 -17.91
CA VAL A 205 -0.50 20.94 -17.63
C VAL A 205 -1.98 21.28 -17.47
N THR A 206 -2.44 21.47 -16.25
CA THR A 206 -3.75 22.10 -15.98
C THR A 206 -3.68 23.57 -16.39
N GLU A 207 -4.41 23.94 -17.44
CA GLU A 207 -4.72 25.36 -17.76
C GLU A 207 -5.69 25.97 -16.75
#